data_180dd95c5a8ba94382bf69828a982b4f
#
_entry.id   180dd95c5a8ba94382bf69828a982b4f
#
_cell.length_a   1.000
_cell.length_b   1.000
_cell.length_c   1.000
_cell.angle_alpha   90.00
_cell.angle_beta   90.00
_cell.angle_gamma   90.00
#
_symmetry.space_group_name_H-M   'P 1'
#
loop_
_entity.id
_entity.type
_entity.pdbx_description
1 polymer ?
#
loop_
_entity_poly.entity_id
_entity_poly.type
_entity_poly.pdbx_seq_one_letter_code
_entity_poly.pdbx_strand_id
1 'polypeptide(L)'
;TGATGFIGRYLVEKLLQRGKPVYALVRKTSLKKLDALRTTLGATEKTLIAVPGDLAKKNFGLTDAEVKKLKGKIDHVFHLAAIYDLNASADDQKVANVDGTRNAVRFAEAIGAGCFNHVSSIAAAGLYDGTFR
;
A
#
# COMPACT_ATOMS: atom_id res chain seq x y z
N THR A 1 0.64 0.74 -1.08
CA THR A 1 0.20 -0.62 -0.69
C THR A 1 -1.19 -0.92 -1.22
N GLY A 2 -1.57 -2.20 -1.38
CA GLY A 2 -2.90 -2.57 -1.89
C GLY A 2 -3.09 -2.38 -3.40
N ALA A 3 -2.03 -2.25 -4.18
CA ALA A 3 -2.05 -1.96 -5.62
C ALA A 3 -2.88 -2.97 -6.44
N THR A 4 -2.91 -4.23 -6.05
CA THR A 4 -3.64 -5.30 -6.75
C THR A 4 -5.09 -5.47 -6.27
N GLY A 5 -5.53 -4.66 -5.31
CA GLY A 5 -6.91 -4.65 -4.81
C GLY A 5 -7.87 -3.90 -5.74
N PHE A 6 -9.17 -3.95 -5.39
CA PHE A 6 -10.22 -3.36 -6.22
C PHE A 6 -10.00 -1.85 -6.48
N ILE A 7 -9.77 -1.06 -5.43
CA ILE A 7 -9.51 0.39 -5.57
C ILE A 7 -8.09 0.61 -6.10
N GLY A 8 -7.11 -0.18 -5.61
CA GLY A 8 -5.70 0.00 -5.91
C GLY A 8 -5.37 -0.05 -7.39
N ARG A 9 -5.99 -0.95 -8.15
CA ARG A 9 -5.77 -1.07 -9.59
C ARG A 9 -6.14 0.21 -10.37
N TYR A 10 -7.25 0.85 -10.03
CA TYR A 10 -7.67 2.10 -10.65
C TYR A 10 -6.75 3.27 -10.26
N LEU A 11 -6.32 3.31 -8.99
CA LEU A 11 -5.36 4.31 -8.55
C LEU A 11 -4.02 4.15 -9.28
N VAL A 12 -3.51 2.92 -9.40
CA VAL A 12 -2.27 2.63 -10.14
C VAL A 12 -2.37 3.10 -11.58
N GLU A 13 -3.48 2.81 -12.26
CA GLU A 13 -3.74 3.29 -13.62
C GLU A 13 -3.62 4.83 -13.71
N LYS A 14 -4.30 5.55 -12.82
CA LYS A 14 -4.26 7.01 -12.78
C LYS A 14 -2.87 7.58 -12.46
N LEU A 15 -2.12 6.91 -11.59
CA LEU A 15 -0.75 7.32 -11.26
C LEU A 15 0.20 7.09 -12.44
N LEU A 16 0.09 5.97 -13.15
CA LEU A 16 0.89 5.69 -14.34
C LEU A 16 0.66 6.71 -15.46
N GLN A 17 -0.58 7.20 -15.62
CA GLN A 17 -0.91 8.25 -16.58
C GLN A 17 -0.17 9.57 -16.31
N ARG A 18 0.35 9.78 -15.09
CA ARG A 18 1.17 10.95 -14.73
C ARG A 18 2.64 10.82 -15.19
N GLY A 19 3.02 9.71 -15.81
CA GLY A 19 4.35 9.48 -16.38
C GLY A 19 5.46 9.23 -15.36
N LYS A 20 5.15 9.08 -14.06
CA LYS A 20 6.12 8.74 -13.03
C LYS A 20 6.04 7.26 -12.65
N PRO A 21 7.15 6.63 -12.24
CA PRO A 21 7.13 5.24 -11.82
C PRO A 21 6.31 5.05 -10.53
N VAL A 22 5.58 3.95 -10.49
CA VAL A 22 4.77 3.52 -9.33
C VAL A 22 5.45 2.32 -8.68
N TYR A 23 5.77 2.44 -7.40
CA TYR A 23 6.32 1.36 -6.59
C TYR A 23 5.19 0.66 -5.84
N ALA A 24 4.95 -0.61 -6.12
CA ALA A 24 3.89 -1.39 -5.52
C ALA A 24 4.44 -2.36 -4.48
N LEU A 25 4.14 -2.11 -3.19
CA LEU A 25 4.41 -3.10 -2.14
C LEU A 25 3.48 -4.29 -2.32
N VAL A 26 4.04 -5.46 -2.52
CA VAL A 26 3.31 -6.71 -2.73
C VAL A 26 3.95 -7.86 -1.96
N ARG A 27 3.12 -8.78 -1.46
CA ARG A 27 3.62 -10.04 -0.93
C ARG A 27 4.19 -10.90 -2.06
N LYS A 28 5.20 -11.72 -1.78
CA LYS A 28 5.79 -12.64 -2.78
C LYS A 28 4.72 -13.51 -3.46
N THR A 29 3.71 -13.95 -2.72
CA THR A 29 2.58 -14.72 -3.24
C THR A 29 1.66 -13.94 -4.18
N SER A 30 1.74 -12.62 -4.19
CA SER A 30 0.91 -11.73 -5.00
C SER A 30 1.64 -11.14 -6.22
N LEU A 31 2.88 -11.52 -6.48
CA LEU A 31 3.66 -11.04 -7.63
C LEU A 31 2.95 -11.34 -8.95
N LYS A 32 2.39 -12.56 -9.12
CA LYS A 32 1.60 -12.92 -10.31
C LYS A 32 0.40 -12.00 -10.55
N LYS A 33 -0.25 -11.51 -9.47
CA LYS A 33 -1.35 -10.56 -9.59
C LYS A 33 -0.87 -9.19 -10.05
N LEU A 34 0.34 -8.78 -9.64
CA LEU A 34 0.96 -7.54 -10.11
C LEU A 34 1.35 -7.64 -11.58
N ASP A 35 1.86 -8.80 -12.02
CA ASP A 35 2.22 -9.03 -13.43
C ASP A 35 0.97 -9.02 -14.33
N ALA A 36 -0.12 -9.63 -13.88
CA ALA A 36 -1.41 -9.53 -14.57
C ALA A 36 -1.90 -8.07 -14.67
N LEU A 37 -1.73 -7.28 -13.61
CA LEU A 37 -2.07 -5.85 -13.62
C LEU A 37 -1.18 -5.07 -14.60
N ARG A 38 0.12 -5.35 -14.66
CA ARG A 38 1.03 -4.75 -15.65
C ARG A 38 0.54 -5.02 -17.07
N THR A 39 0.20 -6.27 -17.39
CA THR A 39 -0.33 -6.67 -18.71
C THR A 39 -1.61 -5.89 -19.03
N THR A 40 -2.54 -5.82 -18.07
CA THR A 40 -3.82 -5.12 -18.27
C THR A 40 -3.63 -3.62 -18.54
N LEU A 41 -2.67 -2.99 -17.87
CA LEU A 41 -2.42 -1.55 -17.96
C LEU A 41 -1.37 -1.17 -19.00
N GLY A 42 -0.80 -2.13 -19.74
CA GLY A 42 0.31 -1.88 -20.65
C GLY A 42 1.57 -1.35 -19.96
N ALA A 43 1.71 -1.63 -18.65
CA ALA A 43 2.84 -1.18 -17.86
C ALA A 43 4.00 -2.18 -17.91
N THR A 44 5.22 -1.69 -17.69
CA THR A 44 6.44 -2.47 -17.63
C THR A 44 6.95 -2.60 -16.19
N GLU A 45 7.94 -3.44 -15.96
CA GLU A 45 8.64 -3.52 -14.67
C GLU A 45 9.37 -2.22 -14.29
N LYS A 46 9.63 -1.34 -15.25
CA LYS A 46 10.24 -0.02 -15.02
C LYS A 46 9.23 1.04 -14.62
N THR A 47 7.98 0.90 -15.03
CA THR A 47 6.91 1.87 -14.75
C THR A 47 6.05 1.45 -13.56
N LEU A 48 5.77 0.14 -13.39
CA LEU A 48 5.10 -0.43 -12.22
C LEU A 48 6.06 -1.40 -11.53
N ILE A 49 6.80 -0.89 -10.56
CA ILE A 49 7.93 -1.56 -9.91
C ILE A 49 7.43 -2.36 -8.72
N ALA A 50 7.74 -3.65 -8.69
CA ALA A 50 7.44 -4.48 -7.54
C ALA A 50 8.40 -4.19 -6.39
N VAL A 51 7.86 -4.02 -5.19
CA VAL A 51 8.60 -4.02 -3.93
C VAL A 51 8.08 -5.20 -3.11
N PRO A 52 8.76 -6.37 -3.17
CA PRO A 52 8.34 -7.52 -2.40
C PRO A 52 8.50 -7.27 -0.91
N GLY A 53 7.41 -7.31 -0.15
CA GLY A 53 7.45 -7.05 1.29
C GLY A 53 6.16 -7.45 2.00
N ASP A 54 6.16 -7.25 3.31
CA ASP A 54 5.09 -7.67 4.21
C ASP A 54 4.75 -6.53 5.19
N LEU A 55 3.51 -6.05 5.15
CA LEU A 55 3.02 -4.99 6.03
C LEU A 55 3.13 -5.31 7.53
N ALA A 56 3.08 -6.58 7.89
CA ALA A 56 3.21 -7.00 9.30
C ALA A 56 4.63 -6.80 9.85
N LYS A 57 5.62 -6.58 8.97
CA LYS A 57 7.03 -6.47 9.36
C LYS A 57 7.50 -5.01 9.40
N LYS A 58 8.42 -4.71 10.33
CA LYS A 58 9.15 -3.44 10.33
C LYS A 58 9.82 -3.22 8.97
N ASN A 59 9.73 -2.00 8.44
CA ASN A 59 10.22 -1.65 7.10
C ASN A 59 9.73 -2.61 6.01
N PHE A 60 8.57 -3.26 6.21
CA PHE A 60 8.00 -4.27 5.32
C PHE A 60 8.90 -5.49 5.10
N GLY A 61 9.86 -5.74 5.99
CA GLY A 61 10.86 -6.79 5.84
C GLY A 61 11.94 -6.49 4.80
N LEU A 62 12.02 -5.25 4.33
CA LEU A 62 13.09 -4.77 3.46
C LEU A 62 14.38 -4.58 4.26
N THR A 63 15.49 -4.83 3.62
CA THR A 63 16.84 -4.54 4.17
C THR A 63 17.07 -3.02 4.25
N ASP A 64 17.98 -2.59 5.10
CA ASP A 64 18.35 -1.18 5.20
C ASP A 64 18.88 -0.62 3.86
N ALA A 65 19.54 -1.44 3.07
CA ALA A 65 20.01 -1.07 1.72
C ALA A 65 18.83 -0.81 0.76
N GLU A 66 17.78 -1.62 0.82
CA GLU A 66 16.55 -1.44 0.00
C GLU A 66 15.78 -0.20 0.43
N VAL A 67 15.61 0.02 1.74
CA VAL A 67 15.00 1.25 2.29
C VAL A 67 15.79 2.47 1.83
N LYS A 68 17.14 2.42 1.94
CA LYS A 68 18.00 3.52 1.51
C LYS A 68 17.91 3.83 0.02
N LYS A 69 17.69 2.82 -0.84
CA LYS A 69 17.46 3.01 -2.27
C LYS A 69 16.16 3.74 -2.59
N LEU A 70 15.14 3.66 -1.72
CA LEU A 70 13.86 4.33 -1.89
C LEU A 70 13.85 5.74 -1.29
N LYS A 71 14.78 6.03 -0.37
CA LYS A 71 14.85 7.33 0.31
C LYS A 71 15.04 8.48 -0.69
N GLY A 72 14.16 9.48 -0.59
CA GLY A 72 14.16 10.66 -1.45
C GLY A 72 13.66 10.42 -2.89
N LYS A 73 13.16 9.22 -3.21
CA LYS A 73 12.59 8.91 -4.54
C LYS A 73 11.07 8.85 -4.56
N ILE A 74 10.45 8.80 -3.39
CA ILE A 74 9.01 8.62 -3.24
C ILE A 74 8.41 9.92 -2.71
N ASP A 75 7.65 10.60 -3.55
CA ASP A 75 6.95 11.84 -3.17
C ASP A 75 5.69 11.53 -2.37
N HIS A 76 4.93 10.49 -2.77
CA HIS A 76 3.64 10.13 -2.18
C HIS A 76 3.59 8.65 -1.83
N VAL A 77 3.11 8.35 -0.65
CA VAL A 77 2.74 6.98 -0.24
C VAL A 77 1.22 6.88 -0.18
N PHE A 78 0.67 5.86 -0.87
CA PHE A 78 -0.75 5.52 -0.83
C PHE A 78 -0.92 4.20 -0.09
N HIS A 79 -1.60 4.24 1.06
CA HIS A 79 -1.85 3.06 1.88
C HIS A 79 -3.33 2.66 1.76
N LEU A 80 -3.58 1.64 0.91
CA LEU A 80 -4.90 1.08 0.64
C LEU A 80 -5.06 -0.35 1.14
N ALA A 81 -3.94 -0.99 1.52
CA ALA A 81 -3.99 -2.36 2.01
C ALA A 81 -4.67 -2.41 3.37
N ALA A 82 -5.74 -3.19 3.44
CA ALA A 82 -6.46 -3.53 4.66
C ALA A 82 -7.04 -4.94 4.50
N ILE A 83 -7.32 -5.62 5.60
CA ILE A 83 -8.19 -6.78 5.62
C ILE A 83 -9.59 -6.28 5.96
N TYR A 84 -10.50 -6.48 5.02
CA TYR A 84 -11.94 -6.29 5.20
C TYR A 84 -12.62 -7.64 4.98
N ASP A 85 -12.49 -8.50 5.97
CA ASP A 85 -13.11 -9.82 5.99
C ASP A 85 -13.83 -9.98 7.34
N LEU A 86 -15.14 -10.10 7.29
CA LEU A 86 -15.97 -10.26 8.49
C LEU A 86 -15.70 -11.60 9.21
N ASN A 87 -15.10 -12.56 8.51
CA ASN A 87 -14.71 -13.86 9.07
C ASN A 87 -13.25 -13.88 9.59
N ALA A 88 -12.47 -12.83 9.34
CA ALA A 88 -11.12 -12.75 9.87
C ALA A 88 -11.15 -12.54 11.39
N SER A 89 -10.21 -13.19 12.11
CA SER A 89 -10.10 -13.02 13.55
C SER A 89 -9.81 -11.56 13.92
N ALA A 90 -10.19 -11.14 15.13
CA ALA A 90 -9.88 -9.79 15.63
C ALA A 90 -8.37 -9.53 15.65
N ASP A 91 -7.56 -10.55 15.93
CA ASP A 91 -6.10 -10.45 15.93
C ASP A 91 -5.54 -10.27 14.53
N ASP A 92 -6.04 -11.00 13.53
CA ASP A 92 -5.62 -10.83 12.13
C ASP A 92 -5.97 -9.44 11.60
N GLN A 93 -7.16 -8.94 11.93
CA GLN A 93 -7.59 -7.58 11.58
C GLN A 93 -6.71 -6.53 12.27
N LYS A 94 -6.37 -6.71 13.55
CA LYS A 94 -5.48 -5.82 14.28
C LYS A 94 -4.09 -5.78 13.65
N VAL A 95 -3.51 -6.94 13.39
CA VAL A 95 -2.17 -7.02 12.77
C VAL A 95 -2.17 -6.37 11.38
N ALA A 96 -3.17 -6.62 10.56
CA ALA A 96 -3.21 -6.07 9.21
C ALA A 96 -3.57 -4.58 9.17
N ASN A 97 -4.58 -4.16 9.94
CA ASN A 97 -5.15 -2.82 9.81
C ASN A 97 -4.50 -1.82 10.77
N VAL A 98 -4.13 -2.23 11.99
CA VAL A 98 -3.50 -1.34 12.97
C VAL A 98 -1.98 -1.37 12.83
N ASP A 99 -1.38 -2.55 12.95
CA ASP A 99 0.09 -2.66 12.92
C ASP A 99 0.63 -2.44 11.52
N GLY A 100 -0.08 -2.93 10.48
CA GLY A 100 0.23 -2.66 9.08
C GLY A 100 0.21 -1.17 8.74
N THR A 101 -0.79 -0.43 9.20
CA THR A 101 -0.87 1.03 9.00
C THR A 101 0.25 1.74 9.77
N ARG A 102 0.53 1.36 11.03
CA ARG A 102 1.65 1.90 11.80
C ARG A 102 2.99 1.68 11.09
N ASN A 103 3.21 0.49 10.56
CA ASN A 103 4.41 0.18 9.80
C ASN A 103 4.49 0.99 8.50
N ALA A 104 3.35 1.24 7.84
CA ALA A 104 3.30 2.05 6.62
C ALA A 104 3.66 3.52 6.88
N VAL A 105 3.15 4.11 7.97
CA VAL A 105 3.51 5.48 8.39
C VAL A 105 5.00 5.57 8.68
N ARG A 106 5.52 4.68 9.54
CA ARG A 106 6.96 4.65 9.88
C ARG A 106 7.86 4.45 8.68
N PHE A 107 7.43 3.63 7.72
CA PHE A 107 8.17 3.43 6.49
C PHE A 107 8.17 4.70 5.63
N ALA A 108 7.03 5.39 5.49
CA ALA A 108 6.94 6.65 4.77
C ALA A 108 7.88 7.72 5.36
N GLU A 109 7.96 7.81 6.69
CA GLU A 109 8.91 8.67 7.41
C GLU A 109 10.37 8.26 7.12
N ALA A 110 10.68 6.96 7.20
CA ALA A 110 12.03 6.43 7.01
C ALA A 110 12.59 6.71 5.60
N ILE A 111 11.72 6.69 4.56
CA ILE A 111 12.11 7.01 3.18
C ILE A 111 12.01 8.51 2.85
N GLY A 112 11.49 9.34 3.77
CA GLY A 112 11.31 10.78 3.57
C GLY A 112 10.23 11.12 2.55
N ALA A 113 9.12 10.38 2.54
CA ALA A 113 7.98 10.67 1.67
C ALA A 113 7.34 12.01 2.01
N GLY A 114 7.02 12.82 1.00
CA GLY A 114 6.44 14.14 1.20
C GLY A 114 4.98 14.10 1.64
N CYS A 115 4.23 13.05 1.27
CA CYS A 115 2.82 12.91 1.61
C CYS A 115 2.44 11.46 1.84
N PHE A 116 1.67 11.21 2.91
CA PHE A 116 1.07 9.91 3.21
C PHE A 116 -0.44 9.98 3.04
N ASN A 117 -0.98 9.23 2.08
CA ASN A 117 -2.41 9.15 1.80
C ASN A 117 -2.94 7.82 2.34
N HIS A 118 -3.81 7.89 3.34
CA HIS A 118 -4.42 6.71 3.95
C HIS A 118 -5.88 6.56 3.50
N VAL A 119 -6.21 5.40 2.96
CA VAL A 119 -7.59 5.03 2.67
C VAL A 119 -8.14 4.27 3.86
N SER A 120 -9.07 4.89 4.55
CA SER A 120 -9.78 4.33 5.69
C SER A 120 -11.22 3.95 5.30
N SER A 121 -12.05 3.68 6.27
CA SER A 121 -13.46 3.31 6.11
C SER A 121 -14.33 4.23 6.95
N ILE A 122 -15.59 4.41 6.55
CA ILE A 122 -16.61 5.07 7.38
C ILE A 122 -16.78 4.38 8.73
N ALA A 123 -16.47 3.08 8.83
CA ALA A 123 -16.48 2.34 10.09
C ALA A 123 -15.53 2.94 11.16
N ALA A 124 -14.57 3.78 10.76
CA ALA A 124 -13.71 4.51 11.70
C ALA A 124 -14.48 5.52 12.56
N ALA A 125 -15.68 5.95 12.13
CA ALA A 125 -16.59 6.79 12.92
C ALA A 125 -17.18 6.05 14.14
N GLY A 126 -17.14 4.71 14.15
CA GLY A 126 -17.75 3.89 15.20
C GLY A 126 -19.27 4.01 15.23
N LEU A 127 -19.85 3.90 16.40
CA LEU A 127 -21.28 4.04 16.66
C LEU A 127 -21.67 5.52 16.84
N TYR A 128 -21.32 6.37 15.88
CA TYR A 128 -21.66 7.77 15.91
C TYR A 128 -23.16 7.98 15.59
N ASP A 129 -23.88 8.63 16.50
CA ASP A 129 -25.29 9.00 16.31
C ASP A 129 -25.35 10.44 15.79
N GLY A 130 -25.73 10.62 14.53
CA GLY A 130 -25.82 11.90 13.87
C GLY A 130 -25.23 11.95 12.46
N THR A 131 -25.05 13.16 11.91
CA THR A 131 -24.42 13.36 10.62
C THR A 131 -22.90 13.49 10.77
N PHE A 132 -22.16 12.54 10.23
CA PHE A 132 -20.70 12.58 10.16
C PHE A 132 -20.26 13.38 8.91
N ARG A 133 -19.58 14.52 9.12
CA ARG A 133 -19.10 15.41 8.06
C ARG A 133 -17.59 15.51 8.08
#